data_d7ef24659a597d79b04c97a63ee0dda2
#
_entry.id   d7ef24659a597d79b04c97a63ee0dda2
#
_cell.length_a   1.000
_cell.length_b   1.000
_cell.length_c   1.000
_cell.angle_alpha   90.00
_cell.angle_beta   90.00
_cell.angle_gamma   90.00
#
_symmetry.space_group_name_H-M   'P 1'
#
loop_
_entity.id
_entity.type
_entity.pdbx_description
1 polymer ?
#
loop_
_entity_poly.entity_id
_entity_poly.type
_entity_poly.pdbx_seq_one_letter_code
_entity_poly.pdbx_strand_id
1 'polypeptide(L)'
;LDLSKFFDTVNHSKLLQLLSDRIEDGRVISLIHRFLRAPISEDGNVSKKVTIGTPQGGVISPVLANIILNELDQLLDSRGIKFVRYADDMVILCGSRKAAERILANVTKFVEEKLFLKVNKDKTKILHACEKSQFLGFGFTTKVSQKKKELRPTQKYFAIVHEKKRLKFSKNIKEILDRRAKGGIKVVKERLKVFIRGWVNYFKGAIPTYWATRTDEWIRRRIRQLLWKQWKKASKRYEEIKKRCKSAPLFGEYAYTSNRYWRMSMTPLINKALSKKTLLEEGWFSISLVEGQS
;
A
#
# COMPACT_ATOMS: atom_id res chain seq x y z
N LEU A 1 -17.16 -0.95 5.54
CA LEU A 1 -17.60 0.04 6.52
C LEU A 1 -16.40 0.91 6.87
N ASP A 2 -16.61 2.23 6.96
CA ASP A 2 -15.59 3.21 7.33
C ASP A 2 -16.19 4.11 8.41
N LEU A 3 -15.41 4.45 9.42
CA LEU A 3 -15.84 5.34 10.49
C LEU A 3 -15.35 6.77 10.24
N SER A 4 -16.21 7.76 10.50
CA SER A 4 -15.85 9.15 10.27
C SER A 4 -14.99 9.68 11.41
N LYS A 5 -13.73 10.07 11.10
CA LYS A 5 -12.79 10.64 12.07
C LYS A 5 -12.74 9.83 13.38
N PHE A 6 -12.59 8.52 13.27
CA PHE A 6 -12.74 7.59 14.38
C PHE A 6 -11.95 8.01 15.63
N PHE A 7 -10.65 8.26 15.49
CA PHE A 7 -9.80 8.66 16.63
C PHE A 7 -10.23 9.98 17.28
N ASP A 8 -10.84 10.89 16.53
CA ASP A 8 -11.26 12.21 17.02
C ASP A 8 -12.64 12.16 17.71
N THR A 9 -13.39 11.05 17.55
CA THR A 9 -14.79 10.95 18.00
C THR A 9 -15.04 9.93 19.10
N VAL A 10 -14.00 9.24 19.57
CA VAL A 10 -14.11 8.24 20.66
C VAL A 10 -14.64 8.89 21.94
N ASN A 11 -15.76 8.38 22.44
CA ASN A 11 -16.37 8.85 23.69
C ASN A 11 -15.58 8.30 24.90
N HIS A 12 -14.99 9.18 25.69
CA HIS A 12 -14.19 8.82 26.87
C HIS A 12 -14.98 8.06 27.93
N SER A 13 -16.22 8.49 28.23
CA SER A 13 -17.05 7.86 29.23
C SER A 13 -17.42 6.43 28.86
N LYS A 14 -17.79 6.20 27.58
CA LYS A 14 -18.08 4.86 27.09
C LYS A 14 -16.83 3.95 27.10
N LEU A 15 -15.68 4.47 26.68
CA LEU A 15 -14.42 3.73 26.71
C LEU A 15 -14.00 3.37 28.14
N LEU A 16 -14.09 4.32 29.09
CA LEU A 16 -13.74 4.08 30.48
C LEU A 16 -14.71 3.10 31.15
N GLN A 17 -16.00 3.14 30.80
CA GLN A 17 -16.97 2.13 31.25
C GLN A 17 -16.52 0.73 30.82
N LEU A 18 -16.24 0.53 29.51
CA LEU A 18 -15.80 -0.77 29.00
C LEU A 18 -14.48 -1.28 29.63
N LEU A 19 -13.60 -0.36 30.00
CA LEU A 19 -12.37 -0.68 30.71
C LEU A 19 -12.65 -1.09 32.15
N SER A 20 -13.51 -0.34 32.87
CA SER A 20 -13.86 -0.62 34.26
C SER A 20 -14.62 -1.94 34.46
N ASP A 21 -15.37 -2.38 33.42
CA ASP A 21 -16.03 -3.70 33.42
C ASP A 21 -15.03 -4.87 33.41
N ARG A 22 -13.73 -4.61 33.16
CA ARG A 22 -12.69 -5.64 33.02
C ARG A 22 -11.45 -5.40 33.90
N ILE A 23 -11.22 -4.17 34.32
CA ILE A 23 -10.06 -3.76 35.13
C ILE A 23 -10.56 -3.23 36.46
N GLU A 24 -10.28 -3.96 37.55
CA GLU A 24 -10.69 -3.59 38.90
C GLU A 24 -9.81 -2.49 39.52
N ASP A 25 -8.55 -2.34 39.06
CA ASP A 25 -7.63 -1.33 39.62
C ASP A 25 -7.99 0.09 39.11
N GLY A 26 -8.66 0.85 39.98
CA GLY A 26 -9.04 2.25 39.70
C GLY A 26 -7.85 3.18 39.40
N ARG A 27 -6.62 2.84 39.82
CA ARG A 27 -5.42 3.64 39.49
C ARG A 27 -5.09 3.55 38.01
N VAL A 28 -5.25 2.35 37.41
CA VAL A 28 -5.05 2.13 35.97
C VAL A 28 -6.09 2.91 35.19
N ILE A 29 -7.37 2.83 35.58
CA ILE A 29 -8.45 3.59 34.92
C ILE A 29 -8.20 5.10 35.02
N SER A 30 -7.80 5.59 36.19
CA SER A 30 -7.45 7.00 36.40
C SER A 30 -6.26 7.45 35.53
N LEU A 31 -5.26 6.59 35.34
CA LEU A 31 -4.11 6.87 34.48
C LEU A 31 -4.53 6.99 33.01
N ILE A 32 -5.34 6.05 32.53
CA ILE A 32 -5.88 6.10 31.16
C ILE A 32 -6.74 7.34 30.96
N HIS A 33 -7.58 7.69 31.92
CA HIS A 33 -8.40 8.91 31.86
C HIS A 33 -7.53 10.17 31.75
N ARG A 34 -6.44 10.26 32.55
CA ARG A 34 -5.50 11.40 32.45
C ARG A 34 -4.80 11.44 31.09
N PHE A 35 -4.43 10.29 30.54
CA PHE A 35 -3.84 10.19 29.20
C PHE A 35 -4.81 10.70 28.12
N LEU A 36 -6.09 10.29 28.17
CA LEU A 36 -7.10 10.71 27.22
C LEU A 36 -7.38 12.23 27.25
N ARG A 37 -7.25 12.84 28.44
CA ARG A 37 -7.49 14.28 28.65
C ARG A 37 -6.24 15.15 28.53
N ALA A 38 -5.09 14.55 28.29
CA ALA A 38 -3.85 15.29 28.13
C ALA A 38 -3.94 16.25 26.93
N PRO A 39 -3.48 17.51 27.10
CA PRO A 39 -3.45 18.44 25.99
C PRO A 39 -2.46 17.97 24.91
N ILE A 40 -2.81 18.20 23.65
CA ILE A 40 -1.97 17.82 22.50
C ILE A 40 -1.21 19.08 22.05
N SER A 41 0.09 18.97 21.85
CA SER A 41 0.90 20.01 21.24
C SER A 41 1.14 19.69 19.76
N GLU A 42 0.67 20.57 18.86
CA GLU A 42 0.95 20.50 17.43
C GLU A 42 1.66 21.80 17.01
N ASP A 43 2.84 21.68 16.41
CA ASP A 43 3.65 22.81 15.92
C ASP A 43 3.87 23.94 16.95
N GLY A 44 4.03 23.59 18.22
CA GLY A 44 4.23 24.55 19.31
C GLY A 44 2.95 25.15 19.89
N ASN A 45 1.78 24.86 19.32
CA ASN A 45 0.48 25.24 19.86
C ASN A 45 -0.08 24.13 20.75
N VAL A 46 -0.34 24.46 22.02
CA VAL A 46 -0.94 23.52 22.97
C VAL A 46 -2.47 23.62 22.88
N SER A 47 -3.11 22.50 22.51
CA SER A 47 -4.57 22.43 22.50
C SER A 47 -5.15 22.49 23.91
N LYS A 48 -6.39 22.99 24.03
CA LYS A 48 -7.17 22.87 25.28
C LYS A 48 -7.39 21.39 25.61
N LYS A 49 -7.71 21.06 26.87
CA LYS A 49 -8.06 19.72 27.35
C LYS A 49 -9.02 19.03 26.37
N VAL A 50 -8.64 17.85 25.89
CA VAL A 50 -9.45 17.04 24.97
C VAL A 50 -10.56 16.36 25.77
N THR A 51 -11.82 16.52 25.38
CA THR A 51 -12.98 15.91 26.04
C THR A 51 -13.53 14.72 25.27
N ILE A 52 -13.17 14.58 24.00
CA ILE A 52 -13.59 13.52 23.07
C ILE A 52 -12.39 13.16 22.19
N GLY A 53 -12.29 11.90 21.83
CA GLY A 53 -11.25 11.39 20.94
C GLY A 53 -10.02 10.83 21.66
N THR A 54 -9.15 10.20 20.91
CA THR A 54 -7.86 9.67 21.38
C THR A 54 -6.74 10.35 20.59
N PRO A 55 -5.62 10.71 21.24
CA PRO A 55 -4.51 11.38 20.55
C PRO A 55 -4.01 10.56 19.36
N GLN A 56 -4.00 11.15 18.15
CA GLN A 56 -3.39 10.49 16.99
C GLN A 56 -1.87 10.37 17.21
N GLY A 57 -1.32 9.14 17.04
CA GLY A 57 0.09 8.87 17.32
C GLY A 57 0.39 8.55 18.78
N GLY A 58 -0.59 8.59 19.68
CA GLY A 58 -0.42 8.12 21.07
C GLY A 58 -0.17 6.61 21.11
N VAL A 59 0.79 6.16 21.93
CA VAL A 59 1.20 4.75 22.01
C VAL A 59 0.05 3.81 22.39
N ILE A 60 -0.83 4.25 23.28
CA ILE A 60 -1.98 3.46 23.78
C ILE A 60 -3.23 3.61 22.89
N SER A 61 -3.31 4.64 22.05
CA SER A 61 -4.50 4.95 21.25
C SER A 61 -5.00 3.80 20.39
N PRO A 62 -4.14 3.00 19.69
CA PRO A 62 -4.60 1.84 18.91
C PRO A 62 -5.22 0.73 19.77
N VAL A 63 -4.73 0.55 21.00
CA VAL A 63 -5.28 -0.44 21.93
C VAL A 63 -6.66 0.00 22.41
N LEU A 64 -6.80 1.26 22.83
CA LEU A 64 -8.07 1.83 23.27
C LEU A 64 -9.11 1.82 22.14
N ALA A 65 -8.68 2.12 20.92
CA ALA A 65 -9.50 2.00 19.71
C ALA A 65 -10.03 0.59 19.49
N ASN A 66 -9.17 -0.42 19.65
CA ASN A 66 -9.59 -1.81 19.51
C ASN A 66 -10.52 -2.26 20.62
N ILE A 67 -10.40 -1.75 21.84
CA ILE A 67 -11.31 -2.06 22.96
C ILE A 67 -12.73 -1.61 22.65
N ILE A 68 -12.92 -0.38 22.18
CA ILE A 68 -14.27 0.11 21.85
C ILE A 68 -14.87 -0.60 20.63
N LEU A 69 -14.06 -0.92 19.63
CA LEU A 69 -14.53 -1.62 18.42
C LEU A 69 -14.75 -3.12 18.64
N ASN A 70 -14.19 -3.70 19.70
CA ASN A 70 -14.45 -5.08 20.09
C ASN A 70 -15.94 -5.35 20.42
N GLU A 71 -16.67 -4.34 20.90
CA GLU A 71 -18.13 -4.44 21.10
C GLU A 71 -18.86 -4.71 19.78
N LEU A 72 -18.42 -4.06 18.69
CA LEU A 72 -18.96 -4.33 17.36
C LEU A 72 -18.54 -5.72 16.85
N ASP A 73 -17.32 -6.14 17.11
CA ASP A 73 -16.84 -7.49 16.75
C ASP A 73 -17.70 -8.55 17.43
N GLN A 74 -17.94 -8.43 18.74
CA GLN A 74 -18.78 -9.35 19.50
C GLN A 74 -20.21 -9.37 19.01
N LEU A 75 -20.80 -8.20 18.65
CA LEU A 75 -22.13 -8.14 18.05
C LEU A 75 -22.21 -8.91 16.74
N LEU A 76 -21.20 -8.81 15.88
CA LEU A 76 -21.18 -9.50 14.59
C LEU A 76 -20.96 -10.99 14.77
N ASP A 77 -20.05 -11.39 15.66
CA ASP A 77 -19.78 -12.80 15.97
C ASP A 77 -21.00 -13.50 16.61
N SER A 78 -21.69 -12.86 17.55
CA SER A 78 -22.90 -13.41 18.19
C SER A 78 -24.04 -13.66 17.20
N ARG A 79 -24.04 -12.93 16.06
CA ARG A 79 -25.01 -13.10 14.96
C ARG A 79 -24.50 -14.04 13.84
N GLY A 80 -23.32 -14.64 13.98
CA GLY A 80 -22.72 -15.50 12.97
C GLY A 80 -22.34 -14.78 11.67
N ILE A 81 -22.16 -13.44 11.72
CA ILE A 81 -21.84 -12.62 10.56
C ILE A 81 -20.33 -12.66 10.34
N LYS A 82 -19.89 -13.08 9.16
CA LYS A 82 -18.47 -13.11 8.81
C LYS A 82 -17.96 -11.73 8.47
N PHE A 83 -16.91 -11.29 9.13
CA PHE A 83 -16.27 -10.00 8.89
C PHE A 83 -14.75 -10.08 9.03
N VAL A 84 -14.07 -9.05 8.59
CA VAL A 84 -12.64 -8.82 8.79
C VAL A 84 -12.46 -7.35 9.15
N ARG A 85 -11.82 -7.06 10.27
CA ARG A 85 -11.51 -5.71 10.72
C ARG A 85 -10.00 -5.51 10.86
N TYR A 86 -9.54 -4.36 10.43
CA TYR A 86 -8.18 -3.86 10.65
C TYR A 86 -8.28 -2.40 11.10
N ALA A 87 -8.09 -2.15 12.38
CA ALA A 87 -8.37 -0.87 13.04
C ALA A 87 -9.84 -0.45 12.78
N ASP A 88 -10.05 0.71 12.18
CA ASP A 88 -11.35 1.25 11.78
C ASP A 88 -11.84 0.78 10.40
N ASP A 89 -10.97 0.21 9.57
CA ASP A 89 -11.34 -0.39 8.30
C ASP A 89 -12.00 -1.76 8.50
N MET A 90 -13.25 -1.94 8.06
CA MET A 90 -13.99 -3.18 8.20
C MET A 90 -14.65 -3.64 6.90
N VAL A 91 -14.60 -4.94 6.64
CA VAL A 91 -15.34 -5.63 5.58
C VAL A 91 -16.28 -6.65 6.22
N ILE A 92 -17.57 -6.56 5.91
CA ILE A 92 -18.60 -7.49 6.35
C ILE A 92 -19.08 -8.28 5.14
N LEU A 93 -19.11 -9.60 5.24
CA LEU A 93 -19.49 -10.50 4.15
C LEU A 93 -20.96 -10.89 4.26
N CYS A 94 -21.70 -10.70 3.19
CA CYS A 94 -23.13 -10.97 3.14
C CYS A 94 -23.49 -11.85 1.93
N GLY A 95 -24.46 -12.74 2.09
CA GLY A 95 -24.91 -13.64 1.02
C GLY A 95 -25.77 -12.96 -0.06
N SER A 96 -26.40 -11.81 0.26
CA SER A 96 -27.24 -11.07 -0.68
C SER A 96 -27.21 -9.55 -0.40
N ARG A 97 -27.61 -8.76 -1.41
CA ARG A 97 -27.70 -7.29 -1.27
C ARG A 97 -28.70 -6.88 -0.21
N LYS A 98 -29.88 -7.51 -0.16
CA LYS A 98 -30.92 -7.24 0.88
C LYS A 98 -30.39 -7.53 2.29
N ALA A 99 -29.62 -8.64 2.46
CA ALA A 99 -28.98 -8.93 3.74
C ALA A 99 -27.93 -7.88 4.11
N ALA A 100 -27.14 -7.42 3.14
CA ALA A 100 -26.12 -6.38 3.36
C ALA A 100 -26.76 -5.05 3.78
N GLU A 101 -27.85 -4.63 3.16
CA GLU A 101 -28.59 -3.41 3.52
C GLU A 101 -29.15 -3.48 4.94
N ARG A 102 -29.76 -4.62 5.33
CA ARG A 102 -30.26 -4.85 6.70
C ARG A 102 -29.13 -4.85 7.74
N ILE A 103 -28.02 -5.53 7.44
CA ILE A 103 -26.87 -5.58 8.34
C ILE A 103 -26.26 -4.18 8.48
N LEU A 104 -26.12 -3.44 7.40
CA LEU A 104 -25.60 -2.07 7.43
C LEU A 104 -26.46 -1.16 8.29
N ALA A 105 -27.79 -1.22 8.17
CA ALA A 105 -28.71 -0.43 9.01
C ALA A 105 -28.53 -0.78 10.50
N ASN A 106 -28.48 -2.07 10.84
CA ASN A 106 -28.30 -2.52 12.23
C ASN A 106 -26.94 -2.14 12.81
N VAL A 107 -25.87 -2.30 12.02
CA VAL A 107 -24.50 -1.93 12.43
C VAL A 107 -24.39 -0.42 12.61
N THR A 108 -24.97 0.37 11.68
CA THR A 108 -24.98 1.83 11.81
C THR A 108 -25.67 2.26 13.09
N LYS A 109 -26.88 1.73 13.35
CA LYS A 109 -27.63 2.00 14.58
C LYS A 109 -26.81 1.65 15.84
N PHE A 110 -26.19 0.48 15.88
CA PHE A 110 -25.36 0.06 17.02
C PHE A 110 -24.14 0.98 17.24
N VAL A 111 -23.44 1.31 16.16
CA VAL A 111 -22.25 2.18 16.19
C VAL A 111 -22.62 3.59 16.66
N GLU A 112 -23.73 4.15 16.18
CA GLU A 112 -24.16 5.52 16.51
C GLU A 112 -24.81 5.60 17.91
N GLU A 113 -25.67 4.66 18.28
CA GLU A 113 -26.43 4.70 19.54
C GLU A 113 -25.68 4.08 20.74
N LYS A 114 -24.87 3.05 20.51
CA LYS A 114 -24.18 2.30 21.60
C LYS A 114 -22.72 2.68 21.78
N LEU A 115 -22.02 2.96 20.67
CA LEU A 115 -20.60 3.33 20.72
C LEU A 115 -20.37 4.83 20.59
N PHE A 116 -21.40 5.59 20.27
CA PHE A 116 -21.35 7.06 20.04
C PHE A 116 -20.34 7.47 18.96
N LEU A 117 -20.15 6.59 17.96
CA LEU A 117 -19.28 6.81 16.81
C LEU A 117 -20.13 7.13 15.57
N LYS A 118 -19.54 7.73 14.55
CA LYS A 118 -20.25 8.07 13.30
C LYS A 118 -19.78 7.22 12.15
N VAL A 119 -20.73 6.61 11.42
CA VAL A 119 -20.45 5.90 10.18
C VAL A 119 -20.25 6.91 9.04
N ASN A 120 -19.17 6.76 8.27
CA ASN A 120 -18.94 7.57 7.08
C ASN A 120 -19.77 7.03 5.91
N LYS A 121 -20.91 7.67 5.65
CA LYS A 121 -21.86 7.26 4.60
C LYS A 121 -21.28 7.36 3.19
N ASP A 122 -20.37 8.30 2.93
CA ASP A 122 -19.78 8.51 1.61
C ASP A 122 -18.80 7.40 1.24
N LYS A 123 -18.04 6.89 2.22
CA LYS A 123 -17.06 5.83 2.03
C LYS A 123 -17.62 4.43 2.26
N THR A 124 -18.64 4.28 3.09
CA THR A 124 -19.31 3.00 3.34
C THR A 124 -20.15 2.61 2.13
N LYS A 125 -19.87 1.45 1.53
CA LYS A 125 -20.53 1.01 0.30
C LYS A 125 -20.86 -0.47 0.36
N ILE A 126 -22.04 -0.82 -0.17
CA ILE A 126 -22.40 -2.21 -0.46
C ILE A 126 -21.98 -2.49 -1.90
N LEU A 127 -21.05 -3.42 -2.07
CA LEU A 127 -20.46 -3.77 -3.36
C LEU A 127 -20.44 -5.28 -3.54
N HIS A 128 -20.56 -5.74 -4.78
CA HIS A 128 -20.22 -7.11 -5.11
C HIS A 128 -18.71 -7.33 -4.93
N ALA A 129 -18.28 -8.51 -4.48
CA ALA A 129 -16.88 -8.78 -4.14
C ALA A 129 -15.87 -8.40 -5.24
N CYS A 130 -16.25 -8.56 -6.53
CA CYS A 130 -15.40 -8.22 -7.67
C CYS A 130 -15.61 -6.78 -8.22
N GLU A 131 -16.57 -6.02 -7.69
CA GLU A 131 -16.88 -4.65 -8.15
C GLU A 131 -16.03 -3.63 -7.41
N LYS A 132 -14.84 -3.33 -7.92
CA LYS A 132 -13.98 -2.25 -7.39
C LYS A 132 -13.83 -2.22 -5.87
N SER A 133 -14.15 -3.36 -5.19
CA SER A 133 -13.98 -3.48 -3.75
C SER A 133 -12.50 -3.34 -3.40
N GLN A 134 -12.22 -2.58 -2.35
CA GLN A 134 -10.87 -2.35 -1.88
C GLN A 134 -10.81 -2.54 -0.37
N PHE A 135 -9.89 -3.39 0.09
CA PHE A 135 -9.58 -3.54 1.50
C PHE A 135 -8.05 -3.65 1.66
N LEU A 136 -7.46 -2.78 2.48
CA LEU A 136 -6.00 -2.71 2.73
C LEU A 136 -5.14 -2.62 1.46
N GLY A 137 -5.69 -2.09 0.38
CA GLY A 137 -5.00 -1.99 -0.91
C GLY A 137 -5.15 -3.20 -1.82
N PHE A 138 -5.84 -4.24 -1.37
CA PHE A 138 -6.22 -5.40 -2.17
C PHE A 138 -7.59 -5.19 -2.81
N GLY A 139 -7.78 -5.75 -3.98
CA GLY A 139 -9.08 -5.99 -4.61
C GLY A 139 -9.31 -7.48 -4.77
N PHE A 140 -10.47 -7.87 -5.31
CA PHE A 140 -10.81 -9.27 -5.52
C PHE A 140 -11.17 -9.55 -6.97
N THR A 141 -10.85 -10.75 -7.45
CA THR A 141 -11.14 -11.19 -8.81
C THR A 141 -11.43 -12.68 -8.87
N THR A 142 -12.25 -13.09 -9.83
CA THR A 142 -12.43 -14.49 -10.21
C THR A 142 -11.54 -14.85 -11.42
N LYS A 143 -10.96 -13.85 -12.08
CA LYS A 143 -10.12 -14.02 -13.28
C LYS A 143 -8.66 -14.20 -12.87
N VAL A 144 -8.19 -15.43 -12.83
CA VAL A 144 -6.80 -15.79 -12.55
C VAL A 144 -6.30 -16.80 -13.57
N SER A 145 -4.98 -17.04 -13.63
CA SER A 145 -4.38 -18.04 -14.51
C SER A 145 -4.87 -19.46 -14.17
N GLN A 146 -4.90 -20.34 -15.17
CA GLN A 146 -5.29 -21.75 -15.00
C GLN A 146 -4.47 -22.43 -13.90
N LYS A 147 -3.14 -22.27 -13.92
CA LYS A 147 -2.22 -22.79 -12.89
C LYS A 147 -2.64 -22.38 -11.46
N LYS A 148 -3.07 -21.13 -11.26
CA LYS A 148 -3.50 -20.64 -9.93
C LYS A 148 -4.85 -21.24 -9.52
N LYS A 149 -5.74 -21.55 -10.47
CA LYS A 149 -6.99 -22.25 -10.21
C LYS A 149 -6.74 -23.72 -9.84
N GLU A 150 -5.84 -24.41 -10.52
CA GLU A 150 -5.46 -25.80 -10.25
C GLU A 150 -4.84 -25.96 -8.86
N LEU A 151 -4.01 -25.01 -8.42
CA LEU A 151 -3.44 -25.00 -7.07
C LEU A 151 -4.49 -24.76 -5.95
N ARG A 152 -5.63 -24.15 -6.28
CA ARG A 152 -6.70 -23.83 -5.32
C ARG A 152 -8.08 -24.02 -5.96
N PRO A 153 -8.50 -25.25 -6.26
CA PRO A 153 -9.68 -25.54 -7.06
C PRO A 153 -10.99 -25.08 -6.41
N THR A 154 -11.07 -25.07 -5.09
CA THR A 154 -12.25 -24.63 -4.33
C THR A 154 -12.36 -23.13 -4.16
N GLN A 155 -11.30 -22.38 -4.47
CA GLN A 155 -11.27 -20.94 -4.26
C GLN A 155 -11.85 -20.18 -5.45
N LYS A 156 -13.02 -19.55 -5.25
CA LYS A 156 -13.70 -18.73 -6.27
C LYS A 156 -13.12 -17.34 -6.42
N TYR A 157 -12.71 -16.70 -5.32
CA TYR A 157 -12.21 -15.32 -5.28
C TYR A 157 -10.73 -15.29 -4.90
N PHE A 158 -9.97 -14.48 -5.62
CA PHE A 158 -8.53 -14.30 -5.39
C PHE A 158 -8.22 -12.83 -5.12
N ALA A 159 -7.36 -12.58 -4.15
CA ALA A 159 -6.84 -11.25 -3.90
C ALA A 159 -5.91 -10.81 -5.03
N ILE A 160 -6.06 -9.58 -5.47
CA ILE A 160 -5.17 -8.88 -6.41
C ILE A 160 -4.82 -7.52 -5.87
N VAL A 161 -3.72 -6.95 -6.32
CA VAL A 161 -3.37 -5.56 -5.98
C VAL A 161 -4.37 -4.61 -6.64
N HIS A 162 -5.01 -3.77 -5.83
CA HIS A 162 -5.97 -2.80 -6.33
C HIS A 162 -5.33 -1.78 -7.29
N GLU A 163 -6.04 -1.36 -8.33
CA GLU A 163 -5.52 -0.48 -9.38
C GLU A 163 -4.92 0.82 -8.84
N LYS A 164 -5.56 1.47 -7.89
CA LYS A 164 -5.04 2.69 -7.23
C LYS A 164 -3.65 2.49 -6.64
N LYS A 165 -3.38 1.31 -6.06
CA LYS A 165 -2.06 0.99 -5.50
C LYS A 165 -1.01 0.73 -6.58
N ARG A 166 -1.41 0.12 -7.70
CA ARG A 166 -0.54 -0.05 -8.89
C ARG A 166 -0.19 1.29 -9.54
N LEU A 167 -1.15 2.21 -9.64
CA LEU A 167 -0.90 3.57 -10.14
C LEU A 167 0.04 4.35 -9.20
N LYS A 168 -0.19 4.28 -7.87
CA LYS A 168 0.69 4.90 -6.87
C LYS A 168 2.10 4.32 -6.94
N PHE A 169 2.24 2.99 -7.10
CA PHE A 169 3.55 2.35 -7.32
C PHE A 169 4.28 2.95 -8.52
N SER A 170 3.60 3.04 -9.67
CA SER A 170 4.19 3.61 -10.89
C SER A 170 4.57 5.08 -10.72
N LYS A 171 3.81 5.86 -9.95
CA LYS A 171 4.13 7.26 -9.62
C LYS A 171 5.42 7.34 -8.78
N ASN A 172 5.51 6.56 -7.72
CA ASN A 172 6.69 6.55 -6.85
C ASN A 172 7.96 6.08 -7.60
N ILE A 173 7.85 5.07 -8.48
CA ILE A 173 8.96 4.66 -9.35
C ILE A 173 9.40 5.81 -10.27
N LYS A 174 8.46 6.59 -10.84
CA LYS A 174 8.80 7.76 -11.66
C LYS A 174 9.58 8.81 -10.85
N GLU A 175 9.21 9.03 -9.61
CA GLU A 175 9.86 9.97 -8.70
C GLU A 175 11.28 9.49 -8.32
N ILE A 176 11.44 8.20 -7.95
CA ILE A 176 12.75 7.59 -7.62
C ILE A 176 13.69 7.63 -8.83
N LEU A 177 13.18 7.30 -10.02
CA LEU A 177 13.91 7.30 -11.29
C LEU A 177 13.83 8.63 -12.04
N ASP A 178 13.61 9.74 -11.33
CA ASP A 178 13.66 11.05 -11.97
C ASP A 178 15.08 11.36 -12.46
N ARG A 179 15.17 11.91 -13.66
CA ARG A 179 16.45 12.27 -14.31
C ARG A 179 17.24 13.33 -13.54
N ARG A 180 16.59 14.03 -12.61
CA ARG A 180 17.13 15.09 -11.75
C ARG A 180 17.35 14.62 -10.31
N ALA A 181 17.16 13.31 -10.03
CA ALA A 181 17.32 12.77 -8.70
C ALA A 181 18.70 13.12 -8.12
N LYS A 182 18.70 13.69 -6.92
CA LYS A 182 19.91 14.05 -6.16
C LYS A 182 20.52 12.79 -5.52
N GLY A 183 21.85 12.82 -5.26
CA GLY A 183 22.54 11.76 -4.51
C GLY A 183 23.23 10.69 -5.36
N GLY A 184 23.16 10.81 -6.70
CA GLY A 184 23.86 9.88 -7.61
C GLY A 184 23.21 8.51 -7.75
N ILE A 185 23.78 7.67 -8.63
CA ILE A 185 23.24 6.36 -9.01
C ILE A 185 23.14 5.39 -7.81
N LYS A 186 24.11 5.39 -6.91
CA LYS A 186 24.10 4.47 -5.75
C LYS A 186 22.89 4.70 -4.87
N VAL A 187 22.56 5.96 -4.55
CA VAL A 187 21.38 6.33 -3.74
C VAL A 187 20.08 5.96 -4.45
N VAL A 188 20.01 6.21 -5.77
CA VAL A 188 18.82 5.85 -6.57
C VAL A 188 18.60 4.33 -6.59
N LYS A 189 19.66 3.53 -6.76
CA LYS A 189 19.58 2.06 -6.71
C LYS A 189 19.05 1.57 -5.36
N GLU A 190 19.58 2.08 -4.26
CA GLU A 190 19.18 1.64 -2.93
C GLU A 190 17.72 2.05 -2.61
N ARG A 191 17.32 3.28 -2.95
CA ARG A 191 15.92 3.71 -2.83
C ARG A 191 14.98 2.83 -3.64
N LEU A 192 15.37 2.49 -4.87
CA LEU A 192 14.57 1.63 -5.74
C LEU A 192 14.43 0.23 -5.14
N LYS A 193 15.52 -0.36 -4.65
CA LYS A 193 15.57 -1.67 -4.01
C LYS A 193 14.67 -1.73 -2.77
N VAL A 194 14.84 -0.79 -1.84
CA VAL A 194 14.04 -0.72 -0.61
C VAL A 194 12.55 -0.59 -0.94
N PHE A 195 12.21 0.32 -1.87
CA PHE A 195 10.82 0.54 -2.26
C PHE A 195 10.17 -0.68 -2.91
N ILE A 196 10.84 -1.29 -3.92
CA ILE A 196 10.29 -2.47 -4.60
C ILE A 196 10.16 -3.65 -3.63
N ARG A 197 11.19 -3.93 -2.82
CA ARG A 197 11.18 -5.03 -1.85
C ARG A 197 10.04 -4.88 -0.85
N GLY A 198 9.88 -3.72 -0.23
CA GLY A 198 8.81 -3.47 0.72
C GLY A 198 7.41 -3.63 0.09
N TRP A 199 7.23 -3.08 -1.12
CA TRP A 199 5.96 -3.17 -1.82
C TRP A 199 5.61 -4.59 -2.27
N VAL A 200 6.57 -5.34 -2.83
CA VAL A 200 6.35 -6.74 -3.25
C VAL A 200 6.09 -7.64 -2.06
N ASN A 201 6.83 -7.48 -0.96
CA ASN A 201 6.61 -8.27 0.26
C ASN A 201 5.20 -8.05 0.83
N TYR A 202 4.72 -6.80 0.83
CA TYR A 202 3.37 -6.49 1.30
C TYR A 202 2.27 -7.12 0.44
N PHE A 203 2.44 -7.09 -0.90
CA PHE A 203 1.46 -7.62 -1.85
C PHE A 203 1.76 -9.03 -2.34
N LYS A 204 2.61 -9.78 -1.64
CA LYS A 204 3.02 -11.14 -2.02
C LYS A 204 1.81 -12.02 -2.34
N GLY A 205 1.87 -12.72 -3.47
CA GLY A 205 0.80 -13.59 -3.93
C GLY A 205 -0.43 -12.90 -4.56
N ALA A 206 -0.54 -11.58 -4.46
CA ALA A 206 -1.62 -10.80 -5.08
C ALA A 206 -1.18 -10.02 -6.32
N ILE A 207 0.11 -10.02 -6.66
CA ILE A 207 0.65 -9.32 -7.83
C ILE A 207 0.35 -10.16 -9.08
N PRO A 208 -0.37 -9.60 -10.10
CA PRO A 208 -0.57 -10.32 -11.35
C PRO A 208 0.75 -10.44 -12.14
N THR A 209 1.17 -11.63 -12.51
CA THR A 209 2.43 -11.90 -13.22
C THR A 209 2.58 -11.06 -14.49
N TYR A 210 1.50 -10.95 -15.28
CA TYR A 210 1.50 -10.10 -16.47
C TYR A 210 1.82 -8.63 -16.16
N TRP A 211 1.23 -8.09 -15.10
CA TRP A 211 1.50 -6.71 -14.68
C TRP A 211 2.93 -6.55 -14.16
N ALA A 212 3.45 -7.51 -13.39
CA ALA A 212 4.81 -7.52 -12.90
C ALA A 212 5.82 -7.48 -14.05
N THR A 213 5.66 -8.35 -15.04
CA THR A 213 6.54 -8.43 -16.23
C THR A 213 6.56 -7.12 -17.00
N ARG A 214 5.39 -6.56 -17.34
CA ARG A 214 5.31 -5.28 -18.06
C ARG A 214 5.87 -4.11 -17.25
N THR A 215 5.64 -4.13 -15.95
CA THR A 215 6.15 -3.08 -15.07
C THR A 215 7.67 -3.16 -14.97
N ASP A 216 8.26 -4.36 -14.89
CA ASP A 216 9.70 -4.54 -14.91
C ASP A 216 10.34 -4.09 -16.24
N GLU A 217 9.70 -4.34 -17.38
CA GLU A 217 10.14 -3.83 -18.68
C GLU A 217 10.16 -2.30 -18.70
N TRP A 218 9.10 -1.68 -18.18
CA TRP A 218 9.00 -0.24 -18.07
C TRP A 218 10.04 0.34 -17.08
N ILE A 219 10.29 -0.29 -15.94
CA ILE A 219 11.34 0.10 -14.98
C ILE A 219 12.71 0.07 -15.67
N ARG A 220 13.07 -1.03 -16.38
CA ARG A 220 14.33 -1.13 -17.13
C ARG A 220 14.48 0.00 -18.15
N ARG A 221 13.41 0.32 -18.87
CA ARG A 221 13.42 1.45 -19.80
C ARG A 221 13.69 2.78 -19.09
N ARG A 222 13.10 3.02 -17.92
CA ARG A 222 13.35 4.21 -17.10
C ARG A 222 14.80 4.26 -16.59
N ILE A 223 15.36 3.13 -16.17
CA ILE A 223 16.76 3.03 -15.76
C ILE A 223 17.70 3.37 -16.92
N ARG A 224 17.45 2.83 -18.12
CA ARG A 224 18.24 3.15 -19.31
C ARG A 224 18.18 4.65 -19.65
N GLN A 225 17.02 5.26 -19.54
CA GLN A 225 16.83 6.69 -19.74
C GLN A 225 17.64 7.52 -18.72
N LEU A 226 17.63 7.10 -17.44
CA LEU A 226 18.39 7.75 -16.37
C LEU A 226 19.90 7.66 -16.64
N LEU A 227 20.41 6.47 -16.93
CA LEU A 227 21.82 6.23 -17.21
C LEU A 227 22.27 7.01 -18.44
N TRP A 228 21.49 6.97 -19.52
CA TRP A 228 21.79 7.71 -20.75
C TRP A 228 21.89 9.22 -20.52
N LYS A 229 21.05 9.79 -19.68
CA LYS A 229 21.15 11.19 -19.30
C LYS A 229 22.39 11.49 -18.46
N GLN A 230 22.77 10.58 -17.58
CA GLN A 230 23.96 10.77 -16.73
C GLN A 230 25.27 10.68 -17.51
N TRP A 231 25.30 9.92 -18.61
CA TRP A 231 26.42 9.90 -19.55
C TRP A 231 26.38 11.16 -20.44
N LYS A 232 26.68 12.30 -19.85
CA LYS A 232 26.48 13.62 -20.49
C LYS A 232 27.27 13.80 -21.79
N LYS A 233 28.55 13.38 -21.80
CA LYS A 233 29.45 13.52 -22.95
C LYS A 233 29.35 12.31 -23.89
N ALA A 234 29.47 12.54 -25.19
CA ALA A 234 29.43 11.50 -26.21
C ALA A 234 30.57 10.47 -26.01
N SER A 235 31.77 10.89 -25.65
CA SER A 235 32.88 10.00 -25.29
C SER A 235 32.51 9.07 -24.14
N LYS A 236 31.87 9.59 -23.09
CA LYS A 236 31.43 8.77 -21.97
C LYS A 236 30.36 7.76 -22.36
N ARG A 237 29.40 8.15 -23.21
CA ARG A 237 28.40 7.23 -23.76
C ARG A 237 29.04 6.10 -24.54
N TYR A 238 30.02 6.43 -25.40
CA TYR A 238 30.77 5.46 -26.18
C TYR A 238 31.50 4.45 -25.28
N GLU A 239 32.25 4.90 -24.30
CA GLU A 239 32.97 4.05 -23.33
C GLU A 239 32.01 3.12 -22.58
N GLU A 240 30.91 3.64 -22.06
CA GLU A 240 29.94 2.88 -21.27
C GLU A 240 29.20 1.81 -22.10
N ILE A 241 28.92 2.11 -23.39
CA ILE A 241 28.37 1.12 -24.33
C ILE A 241 29.43 0.05 -24.64
N LYS A 242 30.66 0.46 -25.01
CA LYS A 242 31.76 -0.44 -25.36
C LYS A 242 32.10 -1.39 -24.23
N LYS A 243 32.10 -0.91 -22.98
CA LYS A 243 32.33 -1.72 -21.77
C LYS A 243 31.33 -2.88 -21.64
N ARG A 244 30.06 -2.66 -22.03
CA ARG A 244 28.95 -3.62 -21.88
C ARG A 244 28.66 -4.45 -23.12
N CYS A 245 29.05 -3.97 -24.28
CA CYS A 245 28.84 -4.64 -25.56
C CYS A 245 30.17 -4.73 -26.33
N LYS A 246 30.84 -5.90 -26.31
CA LYS A 246 32.14 -6.08 -26.99
C LYS A 246 32.03 -6.14 -28.52
N SER A 247 30.86 -6.34 -29.12
CA SER A 247 30.67 -6.66 -30.52
C SER A 247 29.54 -5.93 -31.21
N ALA A 248 29.58 -4.58 -31.29
CA ALA A 248 28.63 -3.86 -32.14
C ALA A 248 29.35 -2.77 -32.94
N PRO A 249 29.27 -2.82 -34.28
CA PRO A 249 30.06 -1.93 -35.16
C PRO A 249 29.64 -0.48 -35.17
N LEU A 250 28.46 -0.11 -34.61
CA LEU A 250 27.86 1.23 -34.73
C LEU A 250 27.84 2.05 -33.42
N PHE A 251 28.76 1.79 -32.49
CA PHE A 251 28.80 2.51 -31.19
C PHE A 251 28.92 4.02 -31.33
N GLY A 252 29.68 4.51 -32.33
CA GLY A 252 29.89 5.92 -32.55
C GLY A 252 28.60 6.65 -32.88
N GLU A 253 27.82 6.16 -33.85
CA GLU A 253 26.57 6.79 -34.30
C GLU A 253 25.58 6.96 -33.15
N TYR A 254 25.44 5.95 -32.28
CA TYR A 254 24.56 6.02 -31.12
C TYR A 254 25.09 6.97 -30.03
N ALA A 255 26.40 7.02 -29.81
CA ALA A 255 27.00 7.88 -28.79
C ALA A 255 26.85 9.38 -29.11
N TYR A 256 27.01 9.73 -30.40
CA TYR A 256 26.96 11.11 -30.88
C TYR A 256 25.55 11.57 -31.31
N THR A 257 24.53 10.70 -31.16
CA THR A 257 23.16 11.06 -31.54
C THR A 257 22.57 12.16 -30.68
N SER A 258 21.80 13.06 -31.31
CA SER A 258 20.98 14.09 -30.66
C SER A 258 19.61 13.56 -30.20
N ASN A 259 19.30 12.29 -30.45
CA ASN A 259 18.02 11.69 -30.10
C ASN A 259 17.66 11.86 -28.62
N ARG A 260 16.36 12.10 -28.34
CA ARG A 260 15.83 12.27 -26.98
C ARG A 260 16.06 11.01 -26.13
N TYR A 261 16.37 11.17 -24.86
CA TYR A 261 16.69 10.12 -23.89
C TYR A 261 15.70 8.95 -23.87
N TRP A 262 14.41 9.24 -24.03
CA TRP A 262 13.35 8.22 -24.06
C TRP A 262 13.41 7.35 -25.30
N ARG A 263 13.68 7.94 -26.47
CA ARG A 263 13.86 7.21 -27.72
C ARG A 263 15.09 6.31 -27.66
N MET A 264 16.19 6.84 -27.15
CA MET A 264 17.44 6.07 -27.01
C MET A 264 17.28 4.85 -26.11
N SER A 265 16.48 4.96 -25.02
CA SER A 265 16.24 3.83 -24.11
C SER A 265 15.52 2.63 -24.74
N MET A 266 15.04 2.76 -25.98
CA MET A 266 14.36 1.69 -26.73
C MET A 266 15.18 1.11 -27.86
N THR A 267 16.34 1.71 -28.20
CA THR A 267 17.15 1.24 -29.32
C THR A 267 17.71 -0.17 -29.04
N PRO A 268 17.86 -1.02 -30.06
CA PRO A 268 18.38 -2.39 -29.90
C PRO A 268 19.73 -2.41 -29.18
N LEU A 269 20.63 -1.49 -29.54
CA LEU A 269 21.96 -1.40 -28.96
C LEU A 269 21.92 -1.13 -27.45
N ILE A 270 21.13 -0.13 -27.01
CA ILE A 270 21.01 0.20 -25.59
C ILE A 270 20.27 -0.90 -24.83
N ASN A 271 19.31 -1.58 -25.47
CA ASN A 271 18.66 -2.76 -24.89
C ASN A 271 19.62 -3.92 -24.69
N LYS A 272 20.58 -4.13 -25.60
CA LYS A 272 21.62 -5.14 -25.51
C LYS A 272 22.65 -4.76 -24.43
N ALA A 273 23.18 -3.53 -24.46
CA ALA A 273 24.16 -3.03 -23.50
C ALA A 273 23.66 -3.00 -22.05
N LEU A 274 22.38 -2.61 -21.87
CA LEU A 274 21.70 -2.55 -20.58
C LEU A 274 20.57 -3.58 -20.55
N SER A 275 20.93 -4.84 -20.78
CA SER A 275 20.00 -5.98 -20.75
C SER A 275 19.47 -6.24 -19.32
N LYS A 276 18.45 -7.09 -19.18
CA LYS A 276 17.96 -7.52 -17.86
C LYS A 276 19.13 -8.08 -17.03
N LYS A 277 19.96 -8.96 -17.61
CA LYS A 277 21.11 -9.60 -16.96
C LYS A 277 22.11 -8.54 -16.49
N THR A 278 22.58 -7.68 -17.39
CA THR A 278 23.54 -6.61 -17.08
C THR A 278 23.05 -5.68 -15.97
N LEU A 279 21.79 -5.27 -16.02
CA LEU A 279 21.22 -4.38 -14.97
C LEU A 279 21.16 -5.07 -13.61
N LEU A 280 20.85 -6.37 -13.56
CA LEU A 280 20.85 -7.14 -12.31
C LEU A 280 22.27 -7.30 -11.75
N GLU A 281 23.25 -7.63 -12.58
CA GLU A 281 24.67 -7.72 -12.21
C GLU A 281 25.21 -6.38 -11.69
N GLU A 282 24.73 -5.27 -12.24
CA GLU A 282 25.06 -3.93 -11.75
C GLU A 282 24.28 -3.53 -10.47
N GLY A 283 23.46 -4.41 -9.90
CA GLY A 283 22.72 -4.18 -8.66
C GLY A 283 21.42 -3.38 -8.80
N TRP A 284 20.86 -3.30 -10.02
CA TRP A 284 19.51 -2.79 -10.21
C TRP A 284 18.46 -3.83 -9.81
N PHE A 285 17.35 -3.38 -9.23
CA PHE A 285 16.35 -4.25 -8.63
C PHE A 285 15.07 -4.30 -9.49
N SER A 286 14.38 -5.44 -9.48
CA SER A 286 13.13 -5.66 -10.22
C SER A 286 12.10 -6.43 -9.38
N ILE A 287 10.83 -6.35 -9.76
CA ILE A 287 9.72 -7.04 -9.08
C ILE A 287 9.93 -8.57 -9.16
N SER A 288 10.31 -9.07 -10.33
CA SER A 288 10.51 -10.51 -10.55
C SER A 288 11.65 -11.13 -9.73
N LEU A 289 12.59 -10.33 -9.24
CA LEU A 289 13.65 -10.81 -8.33
C LEU A 289 13.11 -11.21 -6.96
N VAL A 290 12.12 -10.49 -6.45
CA VAL A 290 11.54 -10.77 -5.13
C VAL A 290 10.57 -11.93 -5.20
N GLU A 291 9.80 -12.05 -6.29
CA GLU A 291 8.86 -13.17 -6.49
C GLU A 291 9.56 -14.52 -6.71
N GLY A 292 10.75 -14.51 -7.32
CA GLY A 292 11.53 -15.73 -7.59
C GLY A 292 12.35 -16.25 -6.40
N GLN A 293 12.45 -15.49 -5.31
CA GLN A 293 13.13 -15.89 -4.06
C GLN A 293 12.16 -16.51 -3.03
N SER A 294 10.94 -16.90 -3.46
CA SER A 294 9.87 -17.38 -2.57
C SER A 294 9.51 -18.81 -2.88
#